data_e6112d392cd636d526b9286c5357488c
#
_entry.id   e6112d392cd636d526b9286c5357488c
#
_cell.length_a   1.000
_cell.length_b   1.000
_cell.length_c   1.000
_cell.angle_alpha   90.00
_cell.angle_beta   90.00
_cell.angle_gamma   90.00
#
_symmetry.space_group_name_H-M   'P 1'
#
loop_
_entity.id
_entity.type
_entity.pdbx_description
1 polymer ?
#
loop_
_entity_poly.entity_id
_entity_poly.type
_entity_poly.pdbx_seq_one_letter_code
_entity_poly.pdbx_strand_id
1 'polypeptide(L)'
;MIIWNPWHGCHKISEGCEHCYMYFLDRKRGIDTAKVFKTGNFDMPLQRKRDGSYKYPSGMEMYVGLSTDFFVEEADVWRDEAWRIIKARPDMVFRLLTKRAHRIEKCLPKDWGDGYENVLLSVTTENQKRADERLPILLELPAKHKGFMAAPLIGPIEVSCYLATGQIEDVLCGGENYDGARPCHYEWAKSLSEQCKKYQVSFNFIETGTCFVKDGKTYMIHDKQVQSK
;
A
#
# COMPACT_ATOMS: atom_id res chain seq x y z
N MET A 1 5.87 8.72 9.26
CA MET A 1 4.77 8.15 8.44
C MET A 1 3.45 8.52 9.07
N ILE A 2 2.51 9.10 8.31
CA ILE A 2 1.13 9.36 8.75
C ILE A 2 0.24 8.33 8.10
N ILE A 3 -0.67 7.72 8.88
CA ILE A 3 -1.59 6.69 8.38
C ILE A 3 -3.02 7.20 8.52
N TRP A 4 -3.77 7.15 7.43
CA TRP A 4 -5.19 7.42 7.42
C TRP A 4 -5.98 6.16 7.04
N ASN A 5 -6.77 5.68 7.96
CA ASN A 5 -7.69 4.58 7.74
C ASN A 5 -9.13 5.12 7.80
N PRO A 6 -9.70 5.54 6.67
CA PRO A 6 -11.09 6.06 6.64
C PRO A 6 -12.11 4.99 7.03
N TRP A 7 -11.79 3.73 6.77
CA TRP A 7 -12.50 2.55 7.26
C TRP A 7 -11.53 1.51 7.77
N HIS A 8 -12.03 0.51 8.44
CA HIS A 8 -11.29 -0.63 8.98
C HIS A 8 -11.95 -1.93 8.53
N GLY A 9 -11.17 -2.99 8.39
CA GLY A 9 -11.62 -4.30 7.92
C GLY A 9 -11.35 -4.54 6.44
N CYS A 10 -11.20 -5.82 6.08
CA CYS A 10 -10.85 -6.23 4.72
C CYS A 10 -11.14 -7.73 4.52
N HIS A 11 -11.33 -8.15 3.26
CA HIS A 11 -11.42 -9.55 2.86
C HIS A 11 -10.16 -10.00 2.14
N LYS A 12 -9.71 -11.23 2.41
CA LYS A 12 -8.57 -11.84 1.74
C LYS A 12 -8.91 -12.14 0.28
N ILE A 13 -8.00 -11.78 -0.65
CA ILE A 13 -8.21 -11.99 -2.09
C ILE A 13 -7.01 -12.62 -2.81
N SER A 14 -5.86 -12.72 -2.14
CA SER A 14 -4.67 -13.33 -2.71
C SER A 14 -3.86 -14.06 -1.65
N GLU A 15 -2.87 -14.82 -2.06
CA GLU A 15 -1.93 -15.49 -1.17
C GLU A 15 -1.15 -14.49 -0.30
N GLY A 16 -0.94 -13.25 -0.74
CA GLY A 16 -0.35 -12.20 0.08
C GLY A 16 -1.25 -11.72 1.23
N CYS A 17 -2.50 -12.19 1.30
CA CYS A 17 -3.39 -11.93 2.43
C CYS A 17 -3.40 -13.08 3.45
N GLU A 18 -2.71 -14.19 3.20
CA GLU A 18 -2.79 -15.40 4.04
C GLU A 18 -2.39 -15.10 5.49
N HIS A 19 -1.23 -14.48 5.68
CA HIS A 19 -0.68 -14.08 6.97
C HIS A 19 -0.73 -12.56 7.19
N CYS A 20 -1.79 -11.92 6.73
CA CYS A 20 -1.93 -10.48 6.84
C CYS A 20 -1.87 -10.03 8.30
N TYR A 21 -0.97 -9.09 8.60
CA TYR A 21 -0.75 -8.55 9.94
C TYR A 21 -2.02 -7.95 10.58
N MET A 22 -2.95 -7.46 9.77
CA MET A 22 -4.23 -6.95 10.23
C MET A 22 -5.06 -8.02 10.94
N TYR A 23 -5.22 -9.20 10.31
CA TYR A 23 -5.94 -10.32 10.90
C TYR A 23 -5.27 -10.80 12.19
N PHE A 24 -3.93 -10.75 12.25
CA PHE A 24 -3.20 -11.08 13.47
C PHE A 24 -3.47 -10.08 14.60
N LEU A 25 -3.38 -8.78 14.32
CA LEU A 25 -3.58 -7.72 15.31
C LEU A 25 -5.04 -7.65 15.78
N ASP A 26 -5.99 -7.77 14.87
CA ASP A 26 -7.41 -7.72 15.18
C ASP A 26 -7.86 -8.92 16.03
N ARG A 27 -7.36 -10.11 15.71
CA ARG A 27 -7.60 -11.31 16.55
C ARG A 27 -7.16 -11.09 18.00
N LYS A 28 -5.99 -10.45 18.21
CA LYS A 28 -5.51 -10.10 19.56
C LYS A 28 -6.39 -9.09 20.28
N ARG A 29 -7.14 -8.28 19.53
CA ARG A 29 -8.04 -7.23 20.06
C ARG A 29 -9.50 -7.68 20.12
N GLY A 30 -9.81 -8.90 19.70
CA GLY A 30 -11.19 -9.40 19.60
C GLY A 30 -12.02 -8.72 18.51
N ILE A 31 -11.37 -8.18 17.48
CA ILE A 31 -12.02 -7.50 16.35
C ILE A 31 -12.17 -8.50 15.19
N ASP A 32 -13.35 -8.53 14.59
CA ASP A 32 -13.59 -9.28 13.35
C ASP A 32 -13.11 -8.44 12.15
N THR A 33 -11.95 -8.79 11.59
CA THR A 33 -11.35 -8.10 10.45
C THR A 33 -12.22 -8.17 9.19
N ALA A 34 -13.08 -9.17 9.04
CA ALA A 34 -13.96 -9.29 7.88
C ALA A 34 -15.14 -8.29 7.93
N LYS A 35 -15.41 -7.69 9.09
CA LYS A 35 -16.43 -6.65 9.23
C LYS A 35 -15.85 -5.29 8.87
N VAL A 36 -16.20 -4.79 7.69
CA VAL A 36 -15.76 -3.45 7.23
C VAL A 36 -16.68 -2.37 7.81
N PHE A 37 -16.09 -1.33 8.40
CA PHE A 37 -16.83 -0.21 8.99
C PHE A 37 -16.08 1.12 8.88
N LYS A 38 -16.82 2.21 8.79
CA LYS A 38 -16.30 3.59 8.79
C LYS A 38 -15.66 3.90 10.15
N THR A 39 -14.43 4.44 10.18
CA THR A 39 -13.73 4.76 11.42
C THR A 39 -14.08 6.14 11.96
N GLY A 40 -13.86 6.36 13.27
CA GLY A 40 -13.97 7.70 13.87
C GLY A 40 -12.92 8.71 13.40
N ASN A 41 -11.91 8.26 12.63
CA ASN A 41 -10.86 9.10 12.04
C ASN A 41 -11.09 9.36 10.55
N PHE A 42 -12.32 9.21 10.08
CA PHE A 42 -12.66 9.35 8.66
C PHE A 42 -12.26 10.71 8.08
N ASP A 43 -12.48 11.77 8.82
CA ASP A 43 -12.16 13.15 8.46
C ASP A 43 -10.77 13.63 8.92
N MET A 44 -9.92 12.69 9.35
CA MET A 44 -8.59 12.98 9.92
C MET A 44 -7.77 13.98 9.08
N PRO A 45 -7.69 13.91 7.73
CA PRO A 45 -6.91 14.86 6.95
C PRO A 45 -7.40 16.31 7.05
N LEU A 46 -8.67 16.52 7.38
CA LEU A 46 -9.30 17.84 7.50
C LEU A 46 -9.26 18.42 8.92
N GLN A 47 -8.77 17.65 9.91
CA GLN A 47 -8.72 18.08 11.30
C GLN A 47 -7.88 19.36 11.47
N ARG A 48 -8.40 20.29 12.27
CA ARG A 48 -7.76 21.57 12.55
C ARG A 48 -7.35 21.68 14.01
N LYS A 49 -6.35 22.51 14.25
CA LYS A 49 -5.93 22.95 15.58
C LYS A 49 -6.83 24.11 16.03
N ARG A 50 -6.65 24.55 17.29
CA ARG A 50 -7.39 25.69 17.86
C ARG A 50 -7.14 27.03 17.13
N ASP A 51 -5.94 27.17 16.51
CA ASP A 51 -5.55 28.35 15.72
C ASP A 51 -6.12 28.33 14.28
N GLY A 52 -6.92 27.31 13.92
CA GLY A 52 -7.52 27.16 12.60
C GLY A 52 -6.61 26.48 11.57
N SER A 53 -5.33 26.29 11.84
CA SER A 53 -4.41 25.58 10.95
C SER A 53 -4.73 24.08 10.90
N TYR A 54 -4.36 23.40 9.80
CA TYR A 54 -4.50 21.95 9.73
C TYR A 54 -3.60 21.26 10.75
N LYS A 55 -4.12 20.19 11.38
CA LYS A 55 -3.36 19.35 12.31
C LYS A 55 -2.21 18.64 11.60
N TYR A 56 -2.43 18.25 10.36
CA TYR A 56 -1.44 17.62 9.48
C TYR A 56 -0.96 18.66 8.47
N PRO A 57 0.31 19.12 8.58
CA PRO A 57 0.82 20.22 7.77
C PRO A 57 0.99 19.83 6.30
N SER A 58 1.09 20.85 5.45
CA SER A 58 1.36 20.74 4.01
C SER A 58 2.69 20.02 3.74
N GLY A 59 2.80 19.37 2.59
CA GLY A 59 4.00 18.65 2.13
C GLY A 59 4.18 17.27 2.76
N MET A 60 3.24 16.81 3.60
CA MET A 60 3.34 15.48 4.20
C MET A 60 2.71 14.39 3.33
N GLU A 61 3.29 13.19 3.41
CA GLU A 61 2.73 11.98 2.82
C GLU A 61 1.82 11.26 3.82
N MET A 62 0.68 10.81 3.33
CA MET A 62 -0.31 10.05 4.10
C MET A 62 -0.57 8.70 3.43
N TYR A 63 -0.24 7.62 4.14
CA TYR A 63 -0.55 6.26 3.71
C TYR A 63 -2.00 5.94 4.01
N VAL A 64 -2.76 5.57 2.99
CA VAL A 64 -4.20 5.35 3.09
C VAL A 64 -4.54 3.88 3.11
N GLY A 65 -5.30 3.46 4.13
CA GLY A 65 -5.88 2.11 4.15
C GLY A 65 -4.91 1.01 4.60
N LEU A 66 -3.98 1.27 5.52
CA LEU A 66 -3.10 0.21 6.04
C LEU A 66 -3.85 -0.84 6.89
N SER A 67 -5.04 -0.50 7.41
CA SER A 67 -5.90 -1.45 8.13
C SER A 67 -7.13 -1.88 7.31
N THR A 68 -7.05 -1.74 5.99
CA THR A 68 -8.11 -2.05 5.05
C THR A 68 -7.54 -2.11 3.63
N ASP A 69 -8.42 -2.19 2.62
CA ASP A 69 -8.12 -1.88 1.23
C ASP A 69 -9.02 -0.72 0.79
N PHE A 70 -8.44 0.32 0.16
CA PHE A 70 -9.22 1.50 -0.23
C PHE A 70 -10.34 1.17 -1.22
N PHE A 71 -10.19 0.08 -1.97
CA PHE A 71 -11.15 -0.36 -2.98
C PHE A 71 -11.98 -1.58 -2.54
N VAL A 72 -12.08 -1.85 -1.22
CA VAL A 72 -12.98 -2.89 -0.71
C VAL A 72 -14.44 -2.53 -1.00
N GLU A 73 -15.27 -3.53 -1.27
CA GLU A 73 -16.64 -3.38 -1.77
C GLU A 73 -17.54 -2.60 -0.81
N GLU A 74 -17.50 -2.93 0.46
CA GLU A 74 -18.34 -2.32 1.50
C GLU A 74 -18.08 -0.82 1.67
N ALA A 75 -16.89 -0.36 1.28
CA ALA A 75 -16.54 1.06 1.34
C ALA A 75 -17.11 1.89 0.19
N ASP A 76 -17.79 1.29 -0.80
CA ASP A 76 -18.36 2.01 -1.94
C ASP A 76 -19.29 3.15 -1.48
N VAL A 77 -20.03 2.93 -0.39
CA VAL A 77 -20.95 3.93 0.19
C VAL A 77 -20.25 5.14 0.84
N TRP A 78 -18.95 5.06 1.12
CA TRP A 78 -18.17 6.13 1.76
C TRP A 78 -17.07 6.68 0.85
N ARG A 79 -16.76 6.02 -0.26
CA ARG A 79 -15.58 6.33 -1.07
C ARG A 79 -15.64 7.70 -1.72
N ASP A 80 -16.80 8.13 -2.17
CA ASP A 80 -16.96 9.48 -2.74
C ASP A 80 -16.66 10.59 -1.72
N GLU A 81 -17.00 10.36 -0.45
CA GLU A 81 -16.66 11.28 0.62
C GLU A 81 -15.15 11.28 0.89
N ALA A 82 -14.50 10.11 0.86
CA ALA A 82 -13.04 10.02 1.01
C ALA A 82 -12.31 10.71 -0.16
N TRP A 83 -12.78 10.57 -1.40
CA TRP A 83 -12.24 11.31 -2.55
C TRP A 83 -12.37 12.83 -2.39
N ARG A 84 -13.49 13.30 -1.86
CA ARG A 84 -13.67 14.74 -1.56
C ARG A 84 -12.66 15.23 -0.51
N ILE A 85 -12.37 14.43 0.50
CA ILE A 85 -11.33 14.73 1.52
C ILE A 85 -9.95 14.83 0.88
N ILE A 86 -9.57 13.87 0.04
CA ILE A 86 -8.29 13.86 -0.70
C ILE A 86 -8.18 15.14 -1.56
N LYS A 87 -9.22 15.45 -2.32
CA LYS A 87 -9.27 16.65 -3.18
C LYS A 87 -9.18 17.96 -2.39
N ALA A 88 -9.72 18.00 -1.17
CA ALA A 88 -9.68 19.19 -0.30
C ALA A 88 -8.28 19.45 0.30
N ARG A 89 -7.34 18.50 0.16
CA ARG A 89 -5.97 18.61 0.67
C ARG A 89 -4.94 18.43 -0.46
N PRO A 90 -4.94 19.30 -1.49
CA PRO A 90 -4.00 19.23 -2.59
C PRO A 90 -2.55 19.52 -2.16
N ASP A 91 -2.38 19.99 -0.95
CA ASP A 91 -1.12 20.29 -0.28
C ASP A 91 -0.44 19.08 0.38
N MET A 92 -1.07 17.91 0.34
CA MET A 92 -0.55 16.63 0.87
C MET A 92 -0.46 15.59 -0.24
N VAL A 93 0.36 14.56 -0.06
CA VAL A 93 0.38 13.39 -0.96
C VAL A 93 -0.34 12.22 -0.29
N PHE A 94 -1.30 11.61 -0.98
CA PHE A 94 -2.03 10.43 -0.53
C PHE A 94 -1.53 9.21 -1.28
N ARG A 95 -0.92 8.25 -0.55
CA ARG A 95 -0.49 6.97 -1.10
C ARG A 95 -1.59 5.94 -0.94
N LEU A 96 -2.29 5.63 -2.01
CA LEU A 96 -3.34 4.61 -2.05
C LEU A 96 -2.74 3.28 -2.45
N LEU A 97 -2.95 2.25 -1.63
CA LEU A 97 -2.45 0.91 -1.88
C LEU A 97 -3.61 -0.09 -1.95
N THR A 98 -3.60 -0.96 -2.97
CA THR A 98 -4.65 -1.96 -3.12
C THR A 98 -4.14 -3.29 -3.68
N LYS A 99 -4.82 -4.37 -3.29
CA LYS A 99 -4.77 -5.67 -3.96
C LYS A 99 -5.91 -5.87 -4.98
N ARG A 100 -6.84 -4.89 -5.07
CA ARG A 100 -8.03 -4.91 -5.91
C ARG A 100 -7.87 -4.05 -7.16
N ALA A 101 -6.81 -4.27 -7.95
CA ALA A 101 -6.52 -3.49 -9.15
C ALA A 101 -7.74 -3.42 -10.09
N HIS A 102 -8.47 -4.54 -10.27
CA HIS A 102 -9.66 -4.65 -11.10
C HIS A 102 -10.85 -3.77 -10.67
N ARG A 103 -10.79 -3.19 -9.47
CA ARG A 103 -11.84 -2.30 -8.98
C ARG A 103 -11.50 -0.82 -9.13
N ILE A 104 -10.23 -0.48 -9.36
CA ILE A 104 -9.79 0.91 -9.32
C ILE A 104 -10.62 1.76 -10.25
N GLU A 105 -10.67 1.45 -11.54
CA GLU A 105 -11.33 2.25 -12.57
C GLU A 105 -12.76 2.64 -12.19
N LYS A 106 -13.59 1.66 -11.83
CA LYS A 106 -15.00 1.92 -11.45
C LYS A 106 -15.19 2.68 -10.15
N CYS A 107 -14.13 2.80 -9.34
CA CYS A 107 -14.14 3.45 -8.04
C CYS A 107 -13.47 4.83 -8.05
N LEU A 108 -12.99 5.29 -9.21
CA LEU A 108 -12.46 6.62 -9.40
C LEU A 108 -13.59 7.67 -9.32
N PRO A 109 -13.34 8.87 -8.80
CA PRO A 109 -14.35 9.93 -8.76
C PRO A 109 -14.64 10.45 -10.18
N LYS A 110 -15.83 10.97 -10.41
CA LYS A 110 -16.27 11.45 -11.74
C LYS A 110 -15.37 12.54 -12.33
N ASP A 111 -14.71 13.31 -11.50
CA ASP A 111 -13.81 14.39 -11.86
C ASP A 111 -12.32 14.00 -11.78
N TRP A 112 -12.03 12.69 -11.85
CA TRP A 112 -10.67 12.17 -11.78
C TRP A 112 -9.78 12.66 -12.94
N GLY A 113 -10.32 12.74 -14.17
CA GLY A 113 -9.56 13.14 -15.36
C GLY A 113 -8.35 12.23 -15.58
N ASP A 114 -7.18 12.83 -15.78
CA ASP A 114 -5.89 12.12 -15.92
C ASP A 114 -5.22 11.79 -14.57
N GLY A 115 -5.95 11.98 -13.47
CA GLY A 115 -5.46 11.73 -12.11
C GLY A 115 -5.23 13.00 -11.29
N TYR A 116 -5.41 12.87 -9.97
CA TYR A 116 -5.10 13.96 -9.05
C TYR A 116 -3.59 14.05 -8.82
N GLU A 117 -3.03 15.27 -8.82
CA GLU A 117 -1.61 15.55 -8.57
C GLU A 117 -1.12 15.07 -7.20
N ASN A 118 -2.01 14.96 -6.27
CA ASN A 118 -1.71 14.61 -4.89
C ASN A 118 -2.03 13.14 -4.55
N VAL A 119 -2.20 12.29 -5.54
CA VAL A 119 -2.47 10.85 -5.35
C VAL A 119 -1.42 10.00 -6.03
N LEU A 120 -0.67 9.23 -5.25
CA LEU A 120 0.13 8.12 -5.74
C LEU A 120 -0.71 6.84 -5.66
N LEU A 121 -1.07 6.30 -6.82
CA LEU A 121 -1.86 5.08 -6.92
C LEU A 121 -0.93 3.86 -7.04
N SER A 122 -1.07 2.92 -6.11
CA SER A 122 -0.20 1.75 -6.05
C SER A 122 -0.99 0.45 -5.93
N VAL A 123 -0.46 -0.60 -6.56
CA VAL A 123 -0.95 -1.96 -6.40
C VAL A 123 0.08 -2.81 -5.65
N THR A 124 -0.37 -3.87 -4.98
CA THR A 124 0.54 -4.82 -4.33
C THR A 124 0.93 -5.94 -5.30
N THR A 125 2.21 -6.31 -5.31
CA THR A 125 2.79 -7.34 -6.21
C THR A 125 3.60 -8.35 -5.39
N GLU A 126 2.92 -9.26 -4.72
CA GLU A 126 3.51 -10.17 -3.74
C GLU A 126 4.44 -11.22 -4.36
N ASN A 127 4.20 -11.57 -5.62
CA ASN A 127 4.93 -12.53 -6.45
C ASN A 127 4.71 -12.23 -7.93
N GLN A 128 5.36 -13.00 -8.83
CA GLN A 128 5.25 -12.79 -10.28
C GLN A 128 3.81 -12.84 -10.77
N LYS A 129 3.02 -13.82 -10.35
CA LYS A 129 1.61 -13.95 -10.75
C LYS A 129 0.83 -12.66 -10.46
N ARG A 130 1.03 -12.05 -9.29
CA ARG A 130 0.32 -10.82 -8.91
C ARG A 130 0.88 -9.59 -9.58
N ALA A 131 2.17 -9.59 -9.91
CA ALA A 131 2.76 -8.54 -10.75
C ALA A 131 2.13 -8.56 -12.14
N ASP A 132 2.08 -9.71 -12.80
CA ASP A 132 1.52 -9.88 -14.15
C ASP A 132 0.00 -9.63 -14.22
N GLU A 133 -0.71 -9.89 -13.12
CA GLU A 133 -2.15 -9.61 -13.03
C GLU A 133 -2.45 -8.12 -12.85
N ARG A 134 -1.68 -7.41 -12.00
CA ARG A 134 -2.08 -6.08 -11.51
C ARG A 134 -1.33 -4.92 -12.15
N LEU A 135 -0.07 -5.10 -12.53
CA LEU A 135 0.70 -4.02 -13.14
C LEU A 135 0.15 -3.59 -14.50
N PRO A 136 -0.27 -4.50 -15.42
CA PRO A 136 -0.92 -4.07 -16.66
C PRO A 136 -2.14 -3.20 -16.41
N ILE A 137 -3.00 -3.59 -15.47
CA ILE A 137 -4.21 -2.81 -15.12
C ILE A 137 -3.80 -1.42 -14.61
N LEU A 138 -2.82 -1.35 -13.70
CA LEU A 138 -2.34 -0.07 -13.16
C LEU A 138 -1.80 0.85 -14.26
N LEU A 139 -1.04 0.30 -15.21
CA LEU A 139 -0.43 1.07 -16.29
C LEU A 139 -1.47 1.65 -17.27
N GLU A 140 -2.58 0.97 -17.49
CA GLU A 140 -3.70 1.43 -18.32
C GLU A 140 -4.56 2.52 -17.67
N LEU A 141 -4.53 2.63 -16.33
CA LEU A 141 -5.32 3.64 -15.63
C LEU A 141 -4.81 5.06 -15.91
N PRO A 142 -5.71 6.05 -16.08
CA PRO A 142 -5.34 7.45 -16.13
C PRO A 142 -4.95 7.93 -14.74
N ALA A 143 -3.68 7.85 -14.40
CA ALA A 143 -3.14 8.32 -13.11
C ALA A 143 -1.78 8.96 -13.31
N LYS A 144 -1.56 10.12 -12.69
CA LYS A 144 -0.32 10.89 -12.81
C LYS A 144 0.84 10.24 -12.12
N HIS A 145 0.60 9.69 -10.93
CA HIS A 145 1.61 9.05 -10.10
C HIS A 145 1.25 7.60 -9.86
N LYS A 146 2.12 6.69 -10.28
CA LYS A 146 1.93 5.24 -10.18
C LYS A 146 3.10 4.59 -9.47
N GLY A 147 2.80 3.61 -8.62
CA GLY A 147 3.81 2.80 -7.95
C GLY A 147 3.32 1.40 -7.68
N PHE A 148 4.16 0.57 -7.09
CA PHE A 148 3.71 -0.70 -6.56
C PHE A 148 4.43 -1.08 -5.27
N MET A 149 3.84 -2.01 -4.54
CA MET A 149 4.41 -2.52 -3.29
C MET A 149 4.57 -4.03 -3.36
N ALA A 150 5.81 -4.50 -3.37
CA ALA A 150 6.16 -5.90 -3.19
C ALA A 150 6.29 -6.22 -1.68
N ALA A 151 5.16 -6.11 -0.97
CA ALA A 151 5.07 -6.41 0.46
C ALA A 151 3.68 -6.99 0.80
N PRO A 152 3.65 -8.27 1.26
CA PRO A 152 4.81 -9.13 1.48
C PRO A 152 5.42 -9.62 0.15
N LEU A 153 6.75 -9.60 0.06
CA LEU A 153 7.46 -10.27 -1.04
C LEU A 153 7.60 -11.75 -0.69
N ILE A 154 6.84 -12.60 -1.37
CA ILE A 154 6.73 -14.04 -1.10
C ILE A 154 7.22 -14.92 -2.26
N GLY A 155 7.85 -14.32 -3.25
CA GLY A 155 8.48 -14.96 -4.40
C GLY A 155 9.27 -13.96 -5.21
N PRO A 156 10.19 -14.41 -6.08
CA PRO A 156 10.91 -13.53 -6.98
C PRO A 156 9.95 -12.87 -7.97
N ILE A 157 10.27 -11.65 -8.37
CA ILE A 157 9.51 -10.91 -9.39
C ILE A 157 10.45 -10.30 -10.42
N GLU A 158 10.08 -10.44 -11.69
CA GLU A 158 10.72 -9.79 -12.84
C GLU A 158 9.73 -8.80 -13.44
N VAL A 159 10.03 -7.52 -13.29
CA VAL A 159 9.14 -6.41 -13.63
C VAL A 159 9.77 -5.38 -14.58
N SER A 160 10.93 -5.70 -15.14
CA SER A 160 11.67 -4.81 -16.04
C SER A 160 10.85 -4.29 -17.21
N CYS A 161 9.94 -5.12 -17.78
CA CYS A 161 9.06 -4.68 -18.86
C CYS A 161 8.06 -3.61 -18.42
N TYR A 162 7.56 -3.67 -17.19
CA TYR A 162 6.66 -2.65 -16.63
C TYR A 162 7.41 -1.37 -16.24
N LEU A 163 8.61 -1.50 -15.66
CA LEU A 163 9.46 -0.34 -15.32
C LEU A 163 9.93 0.41 -16.58
N ALA A 164 10.20 -0.32 -17.67
CA ALA A 164 10.61 0.26 -18.95
C ALA A 164 9.58 1.19 -19.59
N THR A 165 8.31 1.14 -19.15
CA THR A 165 7.26 2.06 -19.63
C THR A 165 7.48 3.50 -19.15
N GLY A 166 8.30 3.71 -18.12
CA GLY A 166 8.53 5.01 -17.51
C GLY A 166 7.34 5.56 -16.70
N GLN A 167 6.28 4.78 -16.51
CA GLN A 167 5.09 5.21 -15.79
C GLN A 167 5.13 4.90 -14.28
N ILE A 168 6.01 3.99 -13.84
CA ILE A 168 6.19 3.64 -12.43
C ILE A 168 7.31 4.50 -11.85
N GLU A 169 7.05 5.21 -10.77
CA GLU A 169 8.00 6.12 -10.12
C GLU A 169 8.45 5.66 -8.74
N ASP A 170 7.68 4.78 -8.07
CA ASP A 170 7.96 4.37 -6.68
C ASP A 170 7.68 2.88 -6.47
N VAL A 171 8.65 2.20 -5.85
CA VAL A 171 8.56 0.78 -5.49
C VAL A 171 8.93 0.59 -4.03
N LEU A 172 8.01 0.03 -3.26
CA LEU A 172 8.24 -0.40 -1.89
C LEU A 172 8.37 -1.91 -1.85
N CYS A 173 9.30 -2.43 -1.03
CA CYS A 173 9.55 -3.86 -0.89
C CYS A 173 9.67 -4.23 0.59
N GLY A 174 9.10 -5.36 0.99
CA GLY A 174 9.23 -5.83 2.37
C GLY A 174 8.72 -7.25 2.57
N GLY A 175 9.16 -7.86 3.67
CA GLY A 175 8.75 -9.20 4.07
C GLY A 175 7.45 -9.23 4.86
N GLU A 176 6.96 -10.43 5.12
CA GLU A 176 5.74 -10.72 5.89
C GLU A 176 6.03 -10.69 7.39
N ASN A 177 5.08 -10.22 8.19
CA ASN A 177 5.24 -10.06 9.63
C ASN A 177 4.38 -11.04 10.43
N TYR A 178 4.82 -11.32 11.68
CA TYR A 178 4.14 -12.10 12.72
C TYR A 178 4.10 -13.61 12.46
N ASP A 179 3.22 -14.30 13.14
CA ASP A 179 3.11 -15.76 13.12
C ASP A 179 2.78 -16.29 11.73
N GLY A 180 3.51 -17.31 11.31
CA GLY A 180 3.36 -17.93 9.99
C GLY A 180 4.00 -17.17 8.84
N ALA A 181 4.75 -16.08 9.13
CA ALA A 181 5.44 -15.30 8.10
C ALA A 181 6.32 -16.18 7.20
N ARG A 182 6.07 -16.09 5.90
CA ARG A 182 6.87 -16.80 4.88
C ARG A 182 8.23 -16.12 4.71
N PRO A 183 9.25 -16.88 4.26
CA PRO A 183 10.57 -16.32 4.03
C PRO A 183 10.56 -15.19 3.01
N CYS A 184 11.18 -14.06 3.36
CA CYS A 184 11.59 -13.03 2.43
C CYS A 184 13.07 -13.21 2.11
N HIS A 185 13.41 -13.53 0.87
CA HIS A 185 14.79 -13.77 0.46
C HIS A 185 15.46 -12.46 0.04
N TYR A 186 16.66 -12.23 0.57
CA TYR A 186 17.49 -11.07 0.21
C TYR A 186 17.69 -10.94 -1.30
N GLU A 187 17.94 -12.07 -1.98
CA GLU A 187 18.21 -12.12 -3.41
C GLU A 187 17.02 -11.60 -4.24
N TRP A 188 15.78 -11.85 -3.78
CA TRP A 188 14.58 -11.33 -4.44
C TRP A 188 14.48 -9.81 -4.30
N ALA A 189 14.69 -9.29 -3.09
CA ALA A 189 14.68 -7.84 -2.84
C ALA A 189 15.84 -7.14 -3.57
N LYS A 190 17.03 -7.76 -3.60
CA LYS A 190 18.20 -7.27 -4.33
C LYS A 190 17.92 -7.21 -5.83
N SER A 191 17.41 -8.29 -6.43
CA SER A 191 17.05 -8.35 -7.85
C SER A 191 16.04 -7.22 -8.20
N LEU A 192 15.00 -7.05 -7.40
CA LEU A 192 14.02 -5.98 -7.60
C LEU A 192 14.66 -4.58 -7.52
N SER A 193 15.55 -4.37 -6.55
CA SER A 193 16.29 -3.12 -6.42
C SER A 193 17.17 -2.82 -7.65
N GLU A 194 17.85 -3.85 -8.19
CA GLU A 194 18.68 -3.72 -9.39
C GLU A 194 17.83 -3.39 -10.63
N GLN A 195 16.64 -4.00 -10.76
CA GLN A 195 15.69 -3.65 -11.81
C GLN A 195 15.25 -2.19 -11.70
N CYS A 196 14.83 -1.74 -10.49
CA CYS A 196 14.44 -0.34 -10.26
C CYS A 196 15.60 0.63 -10.57
N LYS A 197 16.81 0.32 -10.12
CA LYS A 197 18.00 1.13 -10.42
C LYS A 197 18.26 1.27 -11.93
N LYS A 198 18.12 0.19 -12.69
CA LYS A 198 18.31 0.19 -14.15
C LYS A 198 17.38 1.16 -14.86
N TYR A 199 16.13 1.28 -14.39
CA TYR A 199 15.11 2.15 -14.97
C TYR A 199 14.91 3.47 -14.21
N GLN A 200 15.81 3.79 -13.26
CA GLN A 200 15.79 5.04 -12.48
C GLN A 200 14.49 5.24 -11.66
N VAL A 201 13.91 4.15 -11.21
CA VAL A 201 12.72 4.15 -10.36
C VAL A 201 13.12 4.13 -8.88
N SER A 202 12.44 4.93 -8.06
CA SER A 202 12.63 4.94 -6.60
C SER A 202 12.38 3.56 -6.01
N PHE A 203 13.30 3.08 -5.16
CA PHE A 203 13.18 1.80 -4.48
C PHE A 203 13.46 1.94 -2.99
N ASN A 204 12.54 1.47 -2.16
CA ASN A 204 12.71 1.46 -0.71
C ASN A 204 12.43 0.06 -0.15
N PHE A 205 13.44 -0.55 0.49
CA PHE A 205 13.28 -1.77 1.27
C PHE A 205 12.81 -1.39 2.67
N ILE A 206 11.52 -1.59 2.96
CA ILE A 206 10.88 -1.09 4.19
C ILE A 206 11.11 -2.00 5.39
N GLU A 207 11.21 -3.32 5.17
CA GLU A 207 11.39 -4.27 6.28
C GLU A 207 11.72 -5.70 5.77
N THR A 208 12.48 -6.44 6.59
CA THR A 208 12.83 -7.84 6.32
C THR A 208 11.66 -8.81 6.48
N GLY A 209 10.62 -8.41 7.23
CA GLY A 209 9.66 -9.36 7.73
C GLY A 209 10.17 -10.13 8.96
N THR A 210 9.34 -11.03 9.50
CA THR A 210 9.71 -11.90 10.64
C THR A 210 10.67 -13.00 10.24
N CYS A 211 10.56 -13.53 9.01
CA CYS A 211 11.44 -14.57 8.48
C CYS A 211 12.23 -14.02 7.30
N PHE A 212 13.54 -13.82 7.48
CA PHE A 212 14.43 -13.28 6.45
C PHE A 212 15.51 -14.29 6.10
N VAL A 213 15.75 -14.51 4.80
CA VAL A 213 16.77 -15.44 4.32
C VAL A 213 17.84 -14.67 3.55
N LYS A 214 19.12 -14.90 3.92
CA LYS A 214 20.28 -14.31 3.26
C LYS A 214 21.46 -15.27 3.34
N ASP A 215 22.18 -15.46 2.23
CA ASP A 215 23.38 -16.31 2.14
C ASP A 215 23.12 -17.73 2.68
N GLY A 216 21.95 -18.31 2.37
CA GLY A 216 21.52 -19.64 2.82
C GLY A 216 21.17 -19.72 4.33
N LYS A 217 21.20 -18.63 5.06
CA LYS A 217 20.84 -18.56 6.49
C LYS A 217 19.48 -17.92 6.68
N THR A 218 18.70 -18.50 7.61
CA THR A 218 17.40 -17.96 8.02
C THR A 218 17.53 -17.16 9.31
N TYR A 219 17.02 -15.94 9.29
CA TYR A 219 16.99 -15.05 10.44
C TYR A 219 15.55 -14.85 10.88
N MET A 220 15.25 -15.21 12.14
CA MET A 220 13.94 -14.97 12.76
C MET A 220 13.99 -13.68 13.57
N ILE A 221 13.16 -12.70 13.18
CA ILE A 221 13.14 -11.35 13.77
C ILE A 221 11.81 -11.17 14.51
N HIS A 222 11.82 -11.43 15.83
CA HIS A 222 10.61 -11.45 16.65
C HIS A 222 10.28 -10.10 17.28
N ASP A 223 11.28 -9.31 17.64
CA ASP A 223 11.11 -8.00 18.29
C ASP A 223 11.40 -6.87 17.31
N LYS A 224 10.40 -6.48 16.55
CA LYS A 224 10.50 -5.27 15.76
C LYS A 224 10.26 -4.07 16.66
N GLN A 225 11.34 -3.44 17.11
CA GLN A 225 11.26 -2.06 17.56
C GLN A 225 10.95 -1.22 16.32
N VAL A 226 9.79 -0.60 16.31
CA VAL A 226 9.47 0.45 15.36
C VAL A 226 10.49 1.56 15.61
N GLN A 227 11.54 1.61 14.79
CA GLN A 227 12.44 2.75 14.79
C GLN A 227 11.65 3.92 14.22
N SER A 228 11.01 4.68 15.10
CA SER A 228 10.59 6.04 14.78
C SER A 228 11.84 6.87 14.58
N LYS A 229 12.19 7.15 13.34
CA LYS A 229 13.04 8.28 13.00
C LYS A 229 12.17 9.42 12.51
#